data_ad329b867d27aaf716e774a347e096de
#
_entry.id   ad329b867d27aaf716e774a347e096de
#
_cell.length_a   1.000
_cell.length_b   1.000
_cell.length_c   1.000
_cell.angle_alpha   90.00
_cell.angle_beta   90.00
_cell.angle_gamma   90.00
#
_symmetry.space_group_name_H-M   'P 1'
#
loop_
_entity.id
_entity.type
_entity.pdbx_description
1 polymer ?
#
loop_
_entity_poly.entity_id
_entity_poly.type
_entity_poly.pdbx_seq_one_letter_code
_entity_poly.pdbx_strand_id
1 'polypeptide(L)'
;MSVHVRPATLQDGVAVLDLLEQVGYYPEPISFAKTYRKTLANPHFLVRVAEVEGKIVGMATLSMRWQLGLGGLLASLDELAVAPGHKGVDRALMQATVGKARSLGARRIVVRANEGTPPPRAAQIRAAQERAHLPQSA
;
A
#
# COMPACT_ATOMS: atom_id res chain seq x y z
N MET A 1 -22.35 7.75 -4.25
CA MET A 1 -21.79 6.66 -3.44
C MET A 1 -20.75 7.21 -2.49
N SER A 2 -20.85 6.87 -1.23
CA SER A 2 -19.88 7.33 -0.25
C SER A 2 -18.73 6.31 -0.15
N VAL A 3 -17.52 6.84 -0.06
CA VAL A 3 -16.31 6.05 0.14
C VAL A 3 -15.93 6.16 1.62
N HIS A 4 -15.76 5.04 2.27
CA HIS A 4 -15.32 5.01 3.66
C HIS A 4 -13.88 4.49 3.74
N VAL A 5 -12.96 5.35 4.16
CA VAL A 5 -11.56 4.99 4.34
C VAL A 5 -11.30 4.71 5.82
N ARG A 6 -10.72 3.57 6.11
CA ARG A 6 -10.44 3.15 7.48
C ARG A 6 -9.11 2.38 7.57
N PRO A 7 -8.56 2.21 8.78
CA PRO A 7 -7.42 1.31 8.96
C PRO A 7 -7.75 -0.11 8.53
N ALA A 8 -6.81 -0.77 7.89
CA ALA A 8 -6.95 -2.19 7.56
C ALA A 8 -6.78 -3.04 8.83
N THR A 9 -7.48 -4.17 8.86
CA THR A 9 -7.38 -5.15 9.94
C THR A 9 -6.91 -6.49 9.40
N LEU A 10 -6.58 -7.43 10.28
CA LEU A 10 -6.18 -8.77 9.85
C LEU A 10 -7.27 -9.46 9.04
N GLN A 11 -8.53 -9.21 9.37
CA GLN A 11 -9.67 -9.79 8.65
C GLN A 11 -9.78 -9.31 7.21
N ASP A 12 -9.16 -8.19 6.88
CA ASP A 12 -9.19 -7.63 5.53
C ASP A 12 -8.18 -8.29 4.59
N GLY A 13 -7.32 -9.17 5.08
CA GLY A 13 -6.20 -9.72 4.31
C GLY A 13 -6.60 -10.38 3.00
N VAL A 14 -7.64 -11.21 3.02
CA VAL A 14 -8.13 -11.89 1.81
C VAL A 14 -8.64 -10.86 0.78
N ALA A 15 -9.41 -9.88 1.25
CA ALA A 15 -9.95 -8.84 0.37
C ALA A 15 -8.82 -7.99 -0.23
N VAL A 16 -7.79 -7.68 0.55
CA VAL A 16 -6.63 -6.91 0.06
C VAL A 16 -5.86 -7.73 -0.98
N LEU A 17 -5.66 -9.03 -0.73
CA LEU A 17 -4.99 -9.89 -1.72
C LEU A 17 -5.78 -9.95 -3.02
N ASP A 18 -7.11 -10.14 -2.93
CA ASP A 18 -7.97 -10.16 -4.11
C ASP A 18 -7.89 -8.84 -4.88
N LEU A 19 -7.86 -7.72 -4.17
CA LEU A 19 -7.72 -6.40 -4.78
C LEU A 19 -6.40 -6.27 -5.52
N LEU A 20 -5.30 -6.69 -4.91
CA LEU A 20 -3.99 -6.66 -5.55
C LEU A 20 -3.97 -7.48 -6.84
N GLU A 21 -4.60 -8.66 -6.82
CA GLU A 21 -4.70 -9.50 -8.00
C GLU A 21 -5.53 -8.83 -9.11
N GLN A 22 -6.60 -8.14 -8.74
CA GLN A 22 -7.42 -7.40 -9.71
C GLN A 22 -6.62 -6.32 -10.43
N VAL A 23 -5.67 -5.69 -9.76
CA VAL A 23 -4.86 -4.63 -10.36
C VAL A 23 -3.53 -5.13 -10.91
N GLY A 24 -3.32 -6.44 -10.95
CA GLY A 24 -2.19 -7.05 -11.64
C GLY A 24 -0.99 -7.44 -10.78
N TYR A 25 -1.11 -7.40 -9.47
CA TYR A 25 -0.09 -7.89 -8.55
C TYR A 25 -0.44 -9.29 -8.10
N TYR A 26 0.55 -10.19 -8.09
CA TYR A 26 0.31 -11.59 -7.76
C TYR A 26 1.30 -12.08 -6.71
N PRO A 27 1.22 -11.55 -5.48
CA PRO A 27 2.11 -12.04 -4.43
C PRO A 27 1.77 -13.50 -4.10
N GLU A 28 2.78 -14.26 -3.70
CA GLU A 28 2.55 -15.63 -3.24
C GLU A 28 1.73 -15.55 -1.95
N PRO A 29 0.62 -16.32 -1.84
CA PRO A 29 -0.34 -16.12 -0.75
C PRO A 29 0.22 -16.27 0.65
N ILE A 30 1.10 -17.22 0.91
CA ILE A 30 1.68 -17.41 2.25
C ILE A 30 2.62 -16.26 2.59
N SER A 31 3.45 -15.85 1.63
CA SER A 31 4.35 -14.70 1.80
C SER A 31 3.57 -13.42 2.01
N PHE A 32 2.48 -13.25 1.27
CA PHE A 32 1.60 -12.10 1.45
C PHE A 32 1.04 -12.05 2.88
N ALA A 33 0.51 -13.17 3.36
CA ALA A 33 -0.10 -13.24 4.68
C ALA A 33 0.89 -12.87 5.78
N LYS A 34 2.12 -13.37 5.68
CA LYS A 34 3.18 -13.03 6.63
C LYS A 34 3.55 -11.56 6.57
N THR A 35 3.73 -11.04 5.35
CA THR A 35 4.08 -9.62 5.15
C THR A 35 2.98 -8.71 5.64
N TYR A 36 1.73 -9.05 5.32
CA TYR A 36 0.57 -8.27 5.75
C TYR A 36 0.51 -8.16 7.27
N ARG A 37 0.65 -9.29 7.96
CA ARG A 37 0.64 -9.32 9.42
C ARG A 37 1.75 -8.47 10.01
N LYS A 38 2.96 -8.59 9.48
CA LYS A 38 4.12 -7.80 9.96
C LYS A 38 3.91 -6.31 9.72
N THR A 39 3.35 -5.96 8.57
CA THR A 39 3.10 -4.56 8.23
C THR A 39 2.07 -3.94 9.18
N LEU A 40 0.96 -4.65 9.44
CA LEU A 40 -0.06 -4.14 10.35
C LEU A 40 0.46 -3.98 11.78
N ALA A 41 1.40 -4.84 12.20
CA ALA A 41 1.96 -4.80 13.54
C ALA A 41 3.04 -3.72 13.71
N ASN A 42 3.54 -3.14 12.62
CA ASN A 42 4.64 -2.20 12.66
C ASN A 42 4.10 -0.76 12.71
N PRO A 43 4.38 0.01 13.79
CA PRO A 43 3.85 1.37 13.92
C PRO A 43 4.40 2.36 12.90
N HIS A 44 5.46 2.00 12.17
CA HIS A 44 6.01 2.85 11.10
C HIS A 44 5.28 2.68 9.78
N PHE A 45 4.27 1.81 9.73
CA PHE A 45 3.46 1.60 8.52
C PHE A 45 2.00 1.90 8.81
N LEU A 46 1.34 2.50 7.83
CA LEU A 46 -0.10 2.68 7.85
C LEU A 46 -0.68 1.95 6.65
N VAL A 47 -1.68 1.13 6.89
CA VAL A 47 -2.42 0.46 5.81
C VAL A 47 -3.86 0.91 5.92
N ARG A 48 -4.38 1.47 4.85
CA ARG A 48 -5.76 1.96 4.78
C ARG A 48 -6.50 1.23 3.68
N VAL A 49 -7.76 0.92 3.93
CA VAL A 49 -8.65 0.35 2.93
C VAL A 49 -9.82 1.30 2.69
N ALA A 50 -10.33 1.27 1.48
CA ALA A 50 -11.50 2.04 1.09
C ALA A 50 -12.67 1.10 0.82
N GLU A 51 -13.78 1.35 1.48
CA GLU A 51 -15.01 0.58 1.30
C GLU A 51 -16.04 1.39 0.53
N VAL A 52 -16.72 0.72 -0.38
CA VAL A 52 -17.94 1.22 -1.02
C VAL A 52 -18.97 0.14 -0.84
N GLU A 53 -20.09 0.49 -0.20
CA GLU A 53 -21.18 -0.45 0.08
C GLU A 53 -20.70 -1.73 0.80
N GLY A 54 -19.81 -1.54 1.79
CA GLY A 54 -19.30 -2.65 2.59
C GLY A 54 -18.24 -3.52 1.92
N LYS A 55 -17.86 -3.19 0.69
CA LYS A 55 -16.87 -3.97 -0.07
C LYS A 55 -15.58 -3.17 -0.22
N ILE A 56 -14.45 -3.82 0.01
CA ILE A 56 -13.14 -3.19 -0.16
C ILE A 56 -12.84 -3.05 -1.64
N VAL A 57 -12.64 -1.82 -2.08
CA VAL A 57 -12.37 -1.48 -3.49
C VAL A 57 -11.06 -0.72 -3.66
N GLY A 58 -10.35 -0.43 -2.59
CA GLY A 58 -9.06 0.25 -2.66
C GLY A 58 -8.24 0.02 -1.42
N MET A 59 -6.93 0.22 -1.56
CA MET A 59 -5.99 0.18 -0.45
C MET A 59 -4.83 1.13 -0.69
N ALA A 60 -4.23 1.60 0.40
CA ALA A 60 -3.02 2.41 0.35
C ALA A 60 -2.10 2.00 1.49
N THR A 61 -0.81 1.99 1.21
CA THR A 61 0.20 1.77 2.24
C THR A 61 1.13 2.97 2.31
N LEU A 62 1.49 3.34 3.53
CA LEU A 62 2.39 4.45 3.79
C LEU A 62 3.40 4.01 4.83
N SER A 63 4.67 4.31 4.58
CA SER A 63 5.74 4.06 5.53
C SER A 63 6.30 5.38 6.05
N MET A 64 6.84 5.35 7.27
CA MET A 64 7.41 6.53 7.91
C MET A 64 8.79 6.21 8.46
N ARG A 65 9.71 7.16 8.30
CA ARG A 65 11.07 7.01 8.82
C ARG A 65 11.66 8.36 9.18
N TRP A 66 12.58 8.35 10.11
CA TRP A 66 13.35 9.55 10.43
C TRP A 66 14.39 9.77 9.34
N GLN A 67 14.57 11.03 8.93
CA GLN A 67 15.57 11.41 7.95
C GLN A 67 16.41 12.56 8.52
N LEU A 68 17.71 12.32 8.65
CA LEU A 68 18.61 13.27 9.31
C LEU A 68 18.67 14.59 8.56
N GLY A 69 18.83 14.55 7.25
CA GLY A 69 18.92 15.77 6.44
C GLY A 69 17.64 16.59 6.44
N LEU A 70 16.51 15.96 6.68
CA LEU A 70 15.23 16.67 6.83
C LEU A 70 15.04 17.20 8.25
N GLY A 71 15.73 16.62 9.21
CA GLY A 71 15.55 16.94 10.62
C GLY A 71 14.17 16.54 11.13
N GLY A 72 13.60 15.48 10.61
CA GLY A 72 12.28 15.06 10.99
C GLY A 72 11.80 13.80 10.30
N LEU A 73 10.50 13.56 10.40
CA LEU A 73 9.84 12.37 9.91
C LEU A 73 9.48 12.52 8.43
N LEU A 74 9.89 11.55 7.63
CA LEU A 74 9.52 11.44 6.22
C LEU A 74 8.46 10.36 6.07
N ALA A 75 7.36 10.67 5.40
CA ALA A 75 6.34 9.70 5.04
C ALA A 75 6.42 9.39 3.55
N SER A 76 6.23 8.12 3.20
CA SER A 76 6.24 7.67 1.82
C SER A 76 4.94 6.90 1.53
N LEU A 77 4.19 7.37 0.54
CA LEU A 77 3.05 6.62 0.01
C LEU A 77 3.62 5.57 -0.94
N ASP A 78 3.66 4.32 -0.50
CA ASP A 78 4.37 3.25 -1.20
C ASP A 78 3.49 2.49 -2.19
N GLU A 79 2.23 2.27 -1.83
CA GLU A 79 1.31 1.52 -2.67
C GLU A 79 -0.06 2.18 -2.67
N LEU A 80 -0.71 2.16 -3.82
CA LEU A 80 -2.07 2.66 -3.99
C LEU A 80 -2.72 1.80 -5.06
N ALA A 81 -3.74 1.05 -4.66
CA ALA A 81 -4.44 0.14 -5.56
C ALA A 81 -5.94 0.39 -5.46
N VAL A 82 -6.60 0.54 -6.60
CA VAL A 82 -8.04 0.76 -6.67
C VAL A 82 -8.62 -0.17 -7.73
N ALA A 83 -9.70 -0.87 -7.39
CA ALA A 83 -10.39 -1.74 -8.32
C ALA A 83 -10.93 -0.93 -9.50
N PRO A 84 -10.94 -1.49 -10.72
CA PRO A 84 -11.47 -0.78 -11.90
C PRO A 84 -12.90 -0.31 -11.69
N GLY A 85 -13.24 0.86 -12.24
CA GLY A 85 -14.60 1.39 -12.20
C GLY A 85 -14.97 2.20 -10.97
N HIS A 86 -14.02 2.46 -10.07
CA HIS A 86 -14.28 3.21 -8.85
C HIS A 86 -13.56 4.55 -8.86
N LYS A 87 -14.13 5.51 -9.58
CA LYS A 87 -13.57 6.86 -9.68
C LYS A 87 -13.60 7.58 -8.33
N GLY A 88 -12.53 8.30 -8.03
CA GLY A 88 -12.44 9.11 -6.81
C GLY A 88 -11.97 8.36 -5.58
N VAL A 89 -11.89 7.03 -5.63
CA VAL A 89 -11.42 6.24 -4.48
C VAL A 89 -9.92 6.48 -4.24
N ASP A 90 -9.13 6.59 -5.30
CA ASP A 90 -7.70 6.90 -5.21
C ASP A 90 -7.46 8.23 -4.49
N ARG A 91 -8.23 9.26 -4.84
CA ARG A 91 -8.13 10.57 -4.21
C ARG A 91 -8.51 10.50 -2.73
N ALA A 92 -9.62 9.81 -2.41
CA ALA A 92 -10.06 9.66 -1.03
C ALA A 92 -9.02 8.94 -0.18
N LEU A 93 -8.43 7.87 -0.70
CA LEU A 93 -7.35 7.15 -0.03
C LEU A 93 -6.13 8.02 0.18
N MET A 94 -5.71 8.74 -0.86
CA MET A 94 -4.54 9.61 -0.79
C MET A 94 -4.75 10.72 0.25
N GLN A 95 -5.89 11.40 0.22
CA GLN A 95 -6.18 12.47 1.17
C GLN A 95 -6.20 11.97 2.61
N ALA A 96 -6.84 10.84 2.86
CA ALA A 96 -6.93 10.27 4.19
C ALA A 96 -5.55 9.83 4.71
N THR A 97 -4.77 9.17 3.86
CA THR A 97 -3.46 8.63 4.24
C THR A 97 -2.44 9.74 4.48
N VAL A 98 -2.40 10.72 3.58
CA VAL A 98 -1.52 11.89 3.70
C VAL A 98 -1.91 12.73 4.92
N GLY A 99 -3.21 12.93 5.13
CA GLY A 99 -3.70 13.66 6.30
C GLY A 99 -3.29 13.01 7.60
N LYS A 100 -3.36 11.68 7.67
CA LYS A 100 -2.93 10.94 8.86
C LYS A 100 -1.43 11.07 9.09
N ALA A 101 -0.63 10.99 8.03
CA ALA A 101 0.82 11.15 8.13
C ALA A 101 1.18 12.53 8.68
N ARG A 102 0.52 13.58 8.21
CA ARG A 102 0.74 14.93 8.71
C ARG A 102 0.35 15.04 10.18
N SER A 103 -0.75 14.45 10.58
CA SER A 103 -1.19 14.47 11.99
C SER A 103 -0.21 13.75 12.90
N LEU A 104 0.56 12.80 12.36
CA LEU A 104 1.60 12.08 13.09
C LEU A 104 2.95 12.79 13.08
N GLY A 105 3.04 13.96 12.46
CA GLY A 105 4.24 14.79 12.47
C GLY A 105 5.13 14.68 11.24
N ALA A 106 4.67 14.06 10.16
CA ALA A 106 5.47 13.99 8.94
C ALA A 106 5.74 15.40 8.39
N ARG A 107 7.02 15.71 8.18
CA ARG A 107 7.44 17.01 7.65
C ARG A 107 7.51 17.00 6.12
N ARG A 108 7.66 15.84 5.52
CA ARG A 108 7.67 15.67 4.08
C ARG A 108 6.95 14.37 3.73
N ILE A 109 6.22 14.41 2.62
CA ILE A 109 5.53 13.25 2.10
C ILE A 109 5.98 13.07 0.66
N VAL A 110 6.47 11.86 0.35
CA VAL A 110 6.83 11.50 -1.02
C VAL A 110 5.85 10.45 -1.52
N VAL A 111 5.54 10.49 -2.80
CA VAL A 111 4.66 9.52 -3.43
C VAL A 111 5.53 8.60 -4.28
N ARG A 112 5.62 7.35 -3.87
CA ARG A 112 6.35 6.31 -4.59
C ARG A 112 5.42 5.33 -5.29
N ALA A 113 4.13 5.41 -4.97
CA ALA A 113 3.14 4.56 -5.59
C ALA A 113 3.18 4.75 -7.11
N ASN A 114 3.23 3.64 -7.82
CA ASN A 114 3.22 3.66 -9.27
C ASN A 114 1.81 4.07 -9.69
N GLU A 115 1.69 5.24 -10.31
CA GLU A 115 0.41 5.89 -10.58
C GLU A 115 -0.53 5.01 -11.41
N GLY A 116 -1.21 4.09 -10.72
CA GLY A 116 -2.32 3.34 -11.28
C GLY A 116 -1.98 2.28 -12.33
N THR A 117 -0.71 2.05 -12.66
CA THR A 117 -0.37 1.08 -13.69
C THR A 117 0.64 0.06 -13.14
N PRO A 118 0.17 -1.07 -12.59
CA PRO A 118 1.09 -2.12 -12.19
C PRO A 118 1.81 -2.68 -13.40
N PRO A 119 3.06 -3.18 -13.26
CA PRO A 119 3.75 -3.82 -14.35
C PRO A 119 2.98 -5.06 -14.81
N PRO A 120 3.11 -5.47 -16.08
CA PRO A 120 2.50 -6.71 -16.55
C PRO A 120 2.92 -7.89 -15.69
N ARG A 121 2.03 -8.86 -15.56
CA ARG A 121 2.28 -10.06 -14.74
C ARG A 121 3.62 -10.73 -15.07
N ALA A 122 3.93 -10.85 -16.36
CA ALA A 122 5.18 -11.45 -16.80
C ALA A 122 6.41 -10.68 -16.30
N ALA A 123 6.34 -9.35 -16.30
CA ALA A 123 7.42 -8.51 -15.79
C ALA A 123 7.57 -8.63 -14.28
N GLN A 124 6.46 -8.76 -13.55
CA GLN A 124 6.49 -8.95 -12.10
C GLN A 124 7.15 -10.28 -11.73
N ILE A 125 6.79 -11.34 -12.43
CA ILE A 125 7.37 -12.67 -12.21
C ILE A 125 8.86 -12.64 -12.51
N ARG A 126 9.26 -12.02 -13.61
CA ARG A 126 10.66 -11.89 -14.00
C ARG A 126 11.45 -11.12 -12.95
N ALA A 127 10.94 -9.98 -12.49
CA ALA A 127 11.58 -9.18 -11.47
C ALA A 127 11.76 -9.96 -10.16
N ALA A 128 10.76 -10.75 -9.77
CA ALA A 128 10.85 -11.58 -8.58
C ALA A 128 11.93 -12.66 -8.74
N GLN A 129 12.04 -13.28 -9.91
CA GLN A 129 13.07 -14.26 -10.20
C GLN A 129 14.47 -13.65 -10.18
N GLU A 130 14.64 -12.47 -10.76
CA GLU A 130 15.91 -11.75 -10.75
C GLU A 130 16.34 -11.42 -9.33
N ARG A 131 15.42 -10.93 -8.50
CA ARG A 131 15.73 -10.63 -7.09
C ARG A 131 16.14 -11.89 -6.32
N ALA A 132 15.55 -13.03 -6.62
CA ALA A 132 15.89 -14.30 -5.97
C ALA A 132 17.30 -14.78 -6.33
N HIS A 133 17.85 -14.36 -7.48
CA HIS A 133 19.17 -14.72 -7.94
C HIS A 133 20.25 -13.71 -7.58
N LEU A 134 19.88 -12.55 -7.08
CA LEU A 134 20.86 -11.55 -6.67
C LEU A 134 21.51 -11.96 -5.37
N PRO A 135 22.86 -11.83 -5.25
CA PRO A 135 23.50 -12.03 -3.96
C PRO A 135 22.94 -11.01 -2.98
N GLN A 136 22.62 -11.48 -1.78
CA GLN A 136 22.20 -10.55 -0.74
C GLN A 136 23.40 -9.66 -0.40
N SER A 137 23.24 -8.38 -0.64
CA SER A 137 24.26 -7.43 -0.23
C SER A 137 24.32 -7.38 1.29
N ALA A 138 25.51 -7.52 1.80
CA ALA A 138 25.76 -7.39 3.22
C ALA A 138 25.40 -5.99 3.71
#